data_e2b99c5641f763ca91d3af8563f5043b
#
_entry.id   e2b99c5641f763ca91d3af8563f5043b
#
_cell.length_a   1.000
_cell.length_b   1.000
_cell.length_c   1.000
_cell.angle_alpha   90.00
_cell.angle_beta   90.00
_cell.angle_gamma   90.00
#
_symmetry.space_group_name_H-M   'P 1'
#
loop_
_entity.id
_entity.type
_entity.pdbx_description
1 polymer ?
#
loop_
_entity_poly.entity_id
_entity_poly.type
_entity_poly.pdbx_seq_one_letter_code
_entity_poly.pdbx_strand_id
1 'polypeptide(L)'
;MKKMVFTLALLLMSLSAVMAQTWTFGAMSEADKALCAADANWVFGTDRYGYTLALDKAALVANGSELAYTKGLKFTAGAPADKTEGKAKVRLNYGSSRLELNGNGVSLIIPSLKAGQKVTVSCKTGSTSTARCLDAANLTSVSGSFGTPTTEQVTNVGTVTADGDVVLKTNGGGMNIYSIKVETVGGGSTVTPGSTDKITNAVARNSRVNQM
;
A
#
# COMPACT_ATOMS: atom_id res chain seq x y z
N MET A 1 16.22 -43.99 38.83
CA MET A 1 15.03 -43.47 38.09
C MET A 1 15.36 -42.09 37.56
N LYS A 2 15.71 -41.95 36.28
CA LYS A 2 16.01 -40.68 35.61
C LYS A 2 14.69 -40.07 35.13
N LYS A 3 14.32 -38.91 35.68
CA LYS A 3 13.15 -38.13 35.21
C LYS A 3 13.53 -37.42 33.91
N MET A 4 12.91 -37.86 32.80
CA MET A 4 13.04 -37.24 31.50
C MET A 4 12.08 -36.05 31.47
N VAL A 5 12.62 -34.84 31.50
CA VAL A 5 11.84 -33.60 31.36
C VAL A 5 11.67 -33.35 29.88
N PHE A 6 10.46 -33.58 29.36
CA PHE A 6 10.09 -33.19 28.00
C PHE A 6 9.81 -31.69 28.00
N THR A 7 10.76 -30.90 27.49
CA THR A 7 10.53 -29.48 27.20
C THR A 7 9.81 -29.36 25.88
N LEU A 8 8.49 -29.19 25.91
CA LEU A 8 7.68 -28.88 24.75
C LEU A 8 7.92 -27.41 24.38
N ALA A 9 8.82 -27.18 23.43
CA ALA A 9 9.00 -25.86 22.83
C ALA A 9 7.77 -25.54 21.96
N LEU A 10 6.85 -24.76 22.51
CA LEU A 10 5.70 -24.24 21.78
C LEU A 10 6.22 -23.14 20.84
N LEU A 11 6.50 -23.50 19.58
CA LEU A 11 6.84 -22.54 18.53
C LEU A 11 5.56 -21.77 18.19
N LEU A 12 5.31 -20.66 18.87
CA LEU A 12 4.30 -19.69 18.48
C LEU A 12 4.77 -19.04 17.16
N MET A 13 4.39 -19.64 16.04
CA MET A 13 4.39 -18.92 14.77
C MET A 13 3.31 -17.85 14.88
N SER A 14 3.73 -16.62 15.15
CA SER A 14 2.86 -15.45 14.99
C SER A 14 2.53 -15.35 13.50
N LEU A 15 1.39 -15.93 13.09
CA LEU A 15 0.77 -15.57 11.82
C LEU A 15 0.41 -14.09 11.94
N SER A 16 1.30 -13.22 11.52
CA SER A 16 0.95 -11.83 11.26
C SER A 16 -0.04 -11.87 10.09
N ALA A 17 -1.34 -11.85 10.42
CA ALA A 17 -2.36 -11.60 9.43
C ALA A 17 -2.08 -10.22 8.85
N VAL A 18 -1.47 -10.19 7.66
CA VAL A 18 -1.27 -8.94 6.94
C VAL A 18 -2.65 -8.49 6.48
N MET A 19 -3.21 -7.55 7.21
CA MET A 19 -4.55 -7.01 6.96
C MET A 19 -4.57 -6.30 5.62
N ALA A 20 -5.68 -6.44 4.89
CA ALA A 20 -5.94 -5.60 3.74
C ALA A 20 -5.96 -4.13 4.18
N GLN A 21 -5.26 -3.26 3.44
CA GLN A 21 -5.19 -1.83 3.71
C GLN A 21 -5.77 -1.05 2.54
N THR A 22 -6.52 0.00 2.84
CA THR A 22 -7.06 0.88 1.81
C THR A 22 -6.88 2.33 2.22
N TRP A 23 -6.32 3.13 1.32
CA TRP A 23 -6.29 4.58 1.41
C TRP A 23 -7.19 5.15 0.32
N THR A 24 -8.15 5.98 0.71
CA THR A 24 -9.00 6.75 -0.19
C THR A 24 -8.81 8.22 0.17
N PHE A 25 -8.27 8.97 -0.77
CA PHE A 25 -7.90 10.36 -0.54
C PHE A 25 -9.10 11.30 -0.74
N GLY A 26 -10.16 11.09 0.04
CA GLY A 26 -11.38 11.89 0.07
C GLY A 26 -11.29 13.09 1.03
N ALA A 27 -12.33 13.29 1.82
CA ALA A 27 -12.35 14.33 2.84
C ALA A 27 -11.25 14.10 3.89
N MET A 28 -10.54 15.15 4.24
CA MET A 28 -9.56 15.16 5.33
C MET A 28 -10.30 15.41 6.64
N SER A 29 -9.90 14.72 7.72
CA SER A 29 -10.50 14.91 9.04
C SER A 29 -10.21 16.31 9.58
N GLU A 30 -11.11 16.86 10.39
CA GLU A 30 -10.89 18.16 11.04
C GLU A 30 -9.67 18.13 11.98
N ALA A 31 -9.37 16.96 12.56
CA ALA A 31 -8.17 16.76 13.38
C ALA A 31 -6.89 16.91 12.54
N ASP A 32 -6.79 16.25 11.39
CA ASP A 32 -5.64 16.38 10.50
C ASP A 32 -5.50 17.81 9.94
N LYS A 33 -6.62 18.46 9.60
CA LYS A 33 -6.62 19.87 9.16
C LYS A 33 -6.07 20.80 10.24
N ALA A 34 -6.51 20.62 11.49
CA ALA A 34 -6.03 21.39 12.63
C ALA A 34 -4.53 21.17 12.89
N LEU A 35 -4.05 19.93 12.78
CA LEU A 35 -2.62 19.63 12.88
C LEU A 35 -1.81 20.34 11.80
N CYS A 36 -2.22 20.24 10.53
CA CYS A 36 -1.52 20.92 9.42
C CYS A 36 -1.57 22.44 9.56
N ALA A 37 -2.69 23.02 9.98
CA ALA A 37 -2.83 24.47 10.14
C ALA A 37 -1.94 25.04 11.26
N ALA A 38 -1.61 24.23 12.26
CA ALA A 38 -0.76 24.62 13.39
C ALA A 38 0.74 24.36 13.17
N ASP A 39 1.14 23.68 12.08
CA ASP A 39 2.54 23.35 11.82
C ASP A 39 3.10 24.18 10.66
N ALA A 40 4.17 24.96 10.93
CA ALA A 40 4.83 25.84 9.96
C ALA A 40 5.45 25.10 8.74
N ASN A 41 5.54 23.77 8.78
CA ASN A 41 6.01 22.95 7.66
C ASN A 41 4.89 22.61 6.66
N TRP A 42 3.67 23.05 6.95
CA TRP A 42 2.53 22.92 6.07
C TRP A 42 2.09 24.29 5.58
N VAL A 43 1.75 24.38 4.31
CA VAL A 43 1.18 25.60 3.70
C VAL A 43 -0.19 25.28 3.17
N PHE A 44 -1.13 26.16 3.49
CA PHE A 44 -2.52 26.04 3.08
C PHE A 44 -2.73 26.66 1.70
N GLY A 45 -3.45 25.98 0.85
CA GLY A 45 -4.07 26.47 -0.37
C GLY A 45 -5.57 26.24 -0.33
N THR A 46 -6.30 26.55 -1.40
CA THR A 46 -7.75 26.28 -1.46
C THR A 46 -8.01 24.78 -1.36
N ASP A 47 -8.61 24.35 -0.25
CA ASP A 47 -8.99 22.93 0.03
C ASP A 47 -7.82 21.93 -0.06
N ARG A 48 -6.61 22.35 0.25
CA ARG A 48 -5.42 21.48 0.24
C ARG A 48 -4.31 22.01 1.13
N TYR A 49 -3.45 21.09 1.57
CA TYR A 49 -2.23 21.38 2.31
C TYR A 49 -1.01 20.85 1.54
N GLY A 50 0.04 21.66 1.46
CA GLY A 50 1.33 21.29 0.88
C GLY A 50 2.42 21.15 1.94
N TYR A 51 3.16 20.04 1.91
CA TYR A 51 4.30 19.80 2.80
C TYR A 51 5.57 20.46 2.25
N THR A 52 6.27 21.23 3.07
CA THR A 52 7.36 22.11 2.62
C THR A 52 8.77 21.65 2.97
N LEU A 53 8.94 20.46 3.54
CA LEU A 53 10.26 19.91 3.81
C LEU A 53 10.62 18.81 2.81
N ALA A 54 11.91 18.51 2.73
CA ALA A 54 12.37 17.26 2.09
C ALA A 54 11.91 16.05 2.90
N LEU A 55 11.66 14.95 2.20
CA LEU A 55 11.27 13.67 2.77
C LEU A 55 12.25 12.59 2.27
N ASP A 56 12.76 11.78 3.18
CA ASP A 56 13.53 10.59 2.84
C ASP A 56 12.94 9.38 3.56
N LYS A 57 12.10 8.64 2.83
CA LYS A 57 11.34 7.47 3.31
C LYS A 57 10.59 7.76 4.62
N ALA A 58 10.05 8.98 4.72
CA ALA A 58 9.41 9.48 5.92
C ALA A 58 7.89 9.55 5.77
N ALA A 59 7.16 9.33 6.87
CA ALA A 59 5.73 9.61 6.95
C ALA A 59 5.45 11.12 6.92
N LEU A 60 4.26 11.51 6.51
CA LEU A 60 3.80 12.89 6.67
C LEU A 60 3.35 13.10 8.12
N VAL A 61 3.98 14.05 8.76
CA VAL A 61 3.71 14.42 10.16
C VAL A 61 3.34 15.90 10.25
N ALA A 62 2.51 16.23 11.22
CA ALA A 62 2.24 17.60 11.63
C ALA A 62 2.27 17.67 13.16
N ASN A 63 3.01 18.63 13.71
CA ASN A 63 3.25 18.76 15.15
C ASN A 63 3.68 17.42 15.81
N GLY A 64 4.58 16.67 15.14
CA GLY A 64 5.08 15.39 15.65
C GLY A 64 4.11 14.21 15.55
N SER A 65 2.91 14.40 15.02
CA SER A 65 1.92 13.33 14.83
C SER A 65 1.79 12.92 13.37
N GLU A 66 1.75 11.62 13.10
CA GLU A 66 1.46 11.12 11.75
C GLU A 66 0.01 11.41 11.37
N LEU A 67 -0.20 11.95 10.17
CA LEU A 67 -1.54 12.28 9.68
C LEU A 67 -2.35 11.01 9.36
N ALA A 68 -3.59 10.95 9.85
CA ALA A 68 -4.49 9.83 9.57
C ALA A 68 -4.78 9.69 8.08
N TYR A 69 -4.79 10.80 7.33
CA TYR A 69 -5.02 10.86 5.88
C TYR A 69 -4.03 10.00 5.07
N THR A 70 -2.80 9.85 5.54
CA THR A 70 -1.72 9.11 4.87
C THR A 70 -1.07 8.05 5.77
N LYS A 71 -1.72 7.70 6.87
CA LYS A 71 -1.16 6.82 7.90
C LYS A 71 -0.61 5.52 7.31
N GLY A 72 0.63 5.20 7.64
CA GLY A 72 1.33 4.01 7.18
C GLY A 72 2.02 4.16 5.83
N LEU A 73 1.79 5.26 5.09
CA LEU A 73 2.54 5.57 3.87
C LEU A 73 3.79 6.37 4.19
N LYS A 74 4.83 6.18 3.37
CA LYS A 74 6.06 6.99 3.45
C LYS A 74 6.33 7.66 2.11
N PHE A 75 7.17 8.68 2.14
CA PHE A 75 7.47 9.48 0.95
C PHE A 75 8.96 9.78 0.85
N THR A 76 9.43 9.89 -0.39
CA THR A 76 10.73 10.49 -0.71
C THR A 76 10.51 11.62 -1.69
N ALA A 77 10.93 12.82 -1.32
CA ALA A 77 10.80 14.02 -2.13
C ALA A 77 11.87 15.04 -1.74
N GLY A 78 12.44 15.73 -2.71
CA GLY A 78 13.30 16.88 -2.44
C GLY A 78 12.53 18.02 -1.77
N ALA A 79 13.24 18.96 -1.15
CA ALA A 79 12.63 20.18 -0.67
C ALA A 79 12.01 20.97 -1.85
N PRO A 80 10.88 21.66 -1.64
CA PRO A 80 10.36 22.57 -2.64
C PRO A 80 11.27 23.79 -2.81
N ALA A 81 11.18 24.46 -3.96
CA ALA A 81 12.00 25.64 -4.27
C ALA A 81 11.71 26.81 -3.30
N ASP A 82 10.48 26.89 -2.82
CA ASP A 82 10.04 27.85 -1.81
C ASP A 82 8.91 27.23 -0.97
N LYS A 83 8.54 27.89 0.13
CA LYS A 83 7.46 27.45 1.02
C LYS A 83 6.07 27.89 0.55
N THR A 84 5.79 27.79 -0.74
CA THR A 84 4.44 28.02 -1.27
C THR A 84 3.73 26.68 -1.52
N GLU A 85 2.41 26.69 -1.40
CA GLU A 85 1.61 25.45 -1.60
C GLU A 85 1.82 24.88 -3.01
N GLY A 86 1.85 25.74 -4.04
CA GLY A 86 2.06 25.32 -5.43
C GLY A 86 3.41 24.66 -5.71
N LYS A 87 4.43 24.87 -4.87
CA LYS A 87 5.77 24.28 -4.99
C LYS A 87 5.97 23.02 -4.13
N ALA A 88 5.10 22.79 -3.15
CA ALA A 88 5.14 21.59 -2.31
C ALA A 88 5.16 20.32 -3.17
N LYS A 89 6.02 19.36 -2.80
CA LYS A 89 6.20 18.11 -3.56
C LYS A 89 5.15 17.06 -3.24
N VAL A 90 4.60 17.09 -2.03
CA VAL A 90 3.48 16.26 -1.62
C VAL A 90 2.37 17.18 -1.13
N ARG A 91 1.17 17.02 -1.68
CA ARG A 91 0.01 17.84 -1.35
C ARG A 91 -1.20 16.97 -1.06
N LEU A 92 -1.92 17.30 0.00
CA LEU A 92 -3.17 16.65 0.41
C LEU A 92 -4.33 17.50 -0.13
N ASN A 93 -4.83 17.17 -1.33
CA ASN A 93 -5.92 17.91 -1.97
C ASN A 93 -7.25 17.22 -1.64
N TYR A 94 -7.79 17.57 -0.47
CA TYR A 94 -9.05 16.98 0.00
C TYR A 94 -10.29 17.55 -0.72
N GLY A 95 -10.23 18.76 -1.26
CA GLY A 95 -11.31 19.34 -2.08
C GLY A 95 -11.49 18.65 -3.43
N SER A 96 -10.42 18.03 -3.96
CA SER A 96 -10.47 17.24 -5.20
C SER A 96 -10.26 15.74 -4.96
N SER A 97 -10.38 15.30 -3.73
CA SER A 97 -10.32 13.88 -3.31
C SER A 97 -9.08 13.15 -3.84
N ARG A 98 -7.90 13.73 -3.64
CA ARG A 98 -6.63 13.15 -4.14
C ARG A 98 -5.41 13.54 -3.32
N LEU A 99 -4.44 12.65 -3.31
CA LEU A 99 -3.06 12.92 -2.93
C LEU A 99 -2.30 13.35 -4.20
N GLU A 100 -1.56 14.45 -4.14
CA GLU A 100 -0.78 14.94 -5.27
C GLU A 100 0.71 14.75 -5.00
N LEU A 101 1.37 14.02 -5.90
CA LEU A 101 2.82 13.90 -5.97
C LEU A 101 3.30 14.90 -7.04
N ASN A 102 3.85 16.05 -6.63
CA ASN A 102 4.10 17.20 -7.49
C ASN A 102 5.56 17.24 -7.98
N GLY A 103 5.76 16.91 -9.24
CA GLY A 103 7.05 16.90 -9.89
C GLY A 103 7.52 15.51 -10.31
N ASN A 104 8.66 15.48 -10.98
CA ASN A 104 9.30 14.22 -11.37
C ASN A 104 10.13 13.65 -10.21
N GLY A 105 10.15 12.33 -10.08
CA GLY A 105 10.99 11.63 -9.11
C GLY A 105 10.47 11.64 -7.66
N VAL A 106 9.25 12.13 -7.41
CA VAL A 106 8.59 12.01 -6.09
C VAL A 106 8.12 10.57 -5.90
N SER A 107 8.45 9.98 -4.76
CA SER A 107 8.08 8.60 -4.46
C SER A 107 7.08 8.51 -3.31
N LEU A 108 6.08 7.64 -3.49
CA LEU A 108 5.21 7.12 -2.44
C LEU A 108 5.63 5.69 -2.17
N ILE A 109 5.75 5.33 -0.90
CA ILE A 109 6.23 4.03 -0.44
C ILE A 109 5.14 3.38 0.41
N ILE A 110 4.79 2.15 0.07
CA ILE A 110 3.91 1.28 0.86
C ILE A 110 4.84 0.29 1.57
N PRO A 111 5.08 0.43 2.88
CA PRO A 111 6.13 -0.34 3.54
C PRO A 111 5.70 -1.76 3.90
N SER A 112 6.69 -2.65 4.00
CA SER A 112 6.57 -3.98 4.63
C SER A 112 5.52 -4.91 4.02
N LEU A 113 5.30 -4.84 2.72
CA LEU A 113 4.40 -5.76 2.02
C LEU A 113 5.03 -7.16 1.90
N LYS A 114 4.16 -8.15 1.68
CA LYS A 114 4.55 -9.54 1.48
C LYS A 114 4.45 -9.93 0.01
N ALA A 115 5.36 -10.78 -0.44
CA ALA A 115 5.30 -11.37 -1.78
C ALA A 115 3.93 -11.98 -2.05
N GLY A 116 3.39 -11.77 -3.25
CA GLY A 116 2.09 -12.22 -3.66
C GLY A 116 0.92 -11.30 -3.28
N GLN A 117 1.10 -10.30 -2.39
CA GLN A 117 0.05 -9.30 -2.15
C GLN A 117 -0.25 -8.51 -3.41
N LYS A 118 -1.52 -8.12 -3.56
CA LYS A 118 -2.00 -7.36 -4.69
C LYS A 118 -2.11 -5.88 -4.31
N VAL A 119 -1.51 -5.02 -5.12
CA VAL A 119 -1.60 -3.57 -4.95
C VAL A 119 -2.39 -2.98 -6.11
N THR A 120 -3.46 -2.26 -5.80
CA THR A 120 -4.29 -1.55 -6.77
C THR A 120 -4.15 -0.05 -6.53
N VAL A 121 -3.86 0.72 -7.59
CA VAL A 121 -3.65 2.17 -7.51
C VAL A 121 -4.49 2.86 -8.57
N SER A 122 -5.43 3.72 -8.13
CA SER A 122 -6.15 4.63 -9.02
C SER A 122 -5.41 5.95 -9.10
N CYS A 123 -4.97 6.34 -10.29
CA CYS A 123 -4.17 7.55 -10.49
C CYS A 123 -4.45 8.23 -11.83
N LYS A 124 -3.99 9.48 -11.95
CA LYS A 124 -4.05 10.29 -13.18
C LYS A 124 -2.84 11.22 -13.23
N THR A 125 -2.39 11.59 -14.43
CA THR A 125 -1.41 12.68 -14.56
C THR A 125 -1.90 13.97 -13.90
N GLY A 126 -0.98 14.72 -13.30
CA GLY A 126 -1.26 16.07 -12.79
C GLY A 126 -1.36 17.14 -13.89
N SER A 127 -1.20 16.77 -15.16
CA SER A 127 -1.31 17.64 -16.34
C SER A 127 -2.59 17.37 -17.11
N THR A 128 -3.12 18.39 -17.76
CA THR A 128 -4.28 18.24 -18.68
C THR A 128 -3.87 17.78 -20.08
N SER A 129 -2.60 17.94 -20.46
CA SER A 129 -2.12 17.70 -21.82
C SER A 129 -0.87 16.82 -21.92
N THR A 130 -0.15 16.63 -20.82
CA THR A 130 1.11 15.86 -20.82
C THR A 130 0.87 14.50 -20.19
N ALA A 131 1.09 13.44 -20.97
CA ALA A 131 1.04 12.07 -20.47
C ALA A 131 2.20 11.80 -19.50
N ARG A 132 1.90 11.15 -18.39
CA ARG A 132 2.84 10.79 -17.31
C ARG A 132 2.44 9.45 -16.71
N CYS A 133 3.32 8.86 -15.93
CA CYS A 133 3.04 7.58 -15.27
C CYS A 133 3.64 7.51 -13.86
N LEU A 134 3.32 6.43 -13.18
CA LEU A 134 4.02 5.95 -11.99
C LEU A 134 4.90 4.76 -12.41
N ASP A 135 6.19 4.86 -12.21
CA ASP A 135 7.05 3.68 -12.17
C ASP A 135 6.82 2.94 -10.86
N ALA A 136 6.84 1.62 -10.91
CA ALA A 136 6.65 0.80 -9.72
C ALA A 136 7.85 -0.13 -9.52
N ALA A 137 8.40 -0.14 -8.31
CA ALA A 137 9.41 -1.11 -7.90
C ALA A 137 8.78 -2.12 -6.93
N ASN A 138 9.26 -3.37 -6.98
CA ASN A 138 8.76 -4.53 -6.25
C ASN A 138 7.31 -4.92 -6.61
N LEU A 139 6.87 -4.59 -7.85
CA LEU A 139 5.58 -5.01 -8.41
C LEU A 139 5.76 -5.59 -9.81
N THR A 140 5.09 -6.71 -10.08
CA THR A 140 4.83 -7.17 -11.45
C THR A 140 3.43 -6.70 -11.86
N SER A 141 3.32 -5.97 -12.98
CA SER A 141 2.04 -5.47 -13.49
C SER A 141 1.10 -6.64 -13.84
N VAL A 142 -0.16 -6.53 -13.41
CA VAL A 142 -1.22 -7.50 -13.71
C VAL A 142 -2.23 -6.89 -14.68
N SER A 143 -2.64 -5.65 -14.44
CA SER A 143 -3.51 -4.89 -15.33
C SER A 143 -3.25 -3.39 -15.17
N GLY A 144 -3.69 -2.60 -16.17
CA GLY A 144 -3.17 -1.25 -16.32
C GLY A 144 -1.70 -1.33 -16.72
N SER A 145 -0.98 -0.23 -16.68
CA SER A 145 0.46 -0.27 -16.95
C SER A 145 1.19 0.77 -16.12
N PHE A 146 1.79 0.29 -15.03
CA PHE A 146 2.87 1.06 -14.41
C PHE A 146 3.96 1.31 -15.47
N GLY A 147 4.55 2.50 -15.46
CA GLY A 147 5.58 2.89 -16.42
C GLY A 147 5.08 3.33 -17.81
N THR A 148 3.78 3.23 -18.11
CA THR A 148 3.24 3.70 -19.39
C THR A 148 2.55 5.06 -19.23
N PRO A 149 3.06 6.14 -19.85
CA PRO A 149 2.48 7.47 -19.74
C PRO A 149 1.08 7.55 -20.37
N THR A 150 0.15 8.22 -19.65
CA THR A 150 -1.21 8.50 -20.13
C THR A 150 -1.73 9.81 -19.58
N THR A 151 -2.70 10.44 -20.27
CA THR A 151 -3.46 11.57 -19.79
C THR A 151 -4.73 11.15 -19.06
N GLU A 152 -5.15 9.91 -19.25
CA GLU A 152 -6.38 9.37 -18.68
C GLU A 152 -6.19 8.93 -17.21
N GLN A 153 -7.30 8.86 -16.48
CA GLN A 153 -7.31 8.21 -15.18
C GLN A 153 -7.27 6.70 -15.38
N VAL A 154 -6.33 6.05 -14.72
CA VAL A 154 -6.10 4.61 -14.83
C VAL A 154 -6.15 3.94 -13.45
N THR A 155 -6.52 2.68 -13.46
CA THR A 155 -6.37 1.78 -12.31
C THR A 155 -5.31 0.75 -12.63
N ASN A 156 -4.16 0.89 -11.99
CA ASN A 156 -3.03 -0.02 -12.12
C ASN A 156 -3.09 -1.09 -11.05
N VAL A 157 -2.87 -2.32 -11.42
CA VAL A 157 -2.83 -3.47 -10.52
C VAL A 157 -1.51 -4.19 -10.68
N GLY A 158 -0.83 -4.45 -9.58
CA GLY A 158 0.40 -5.22 -9.55
C GLY A 158 0.42 -6.23 -8.41
N THR A 159 1.24 -7.28 -8.57
CA THR A 159 1.52 -8.26 -7.53
C THR A 159 2.92 -8.00 -6.96
N VAL A 160 3.04 -7.98 -5.64
CA VAL A 160 4.31 -7.81 -4.93
C VAL A 160 5.22 -9.00 -5.22
N THR A 161 6.44 -8.72 -5.68
CA THR A 161 7.39 -9.75 -6.13
C THR A 161 8.22 -10.35 -5.02
N ALA A 162 8.53 -9.57 -3.98
CA ALA A 162 9.32 -10.00 -2.84
C ALA A 162 8.85 -9.27 -1.57
N ASP A 163 9.10 -9.85 -0.40
CA ASP A 163 8.87 -9.18 0.89
C ASP A 163 9.64 -7.85 0.94
N GLY A 164 8.96 -6.78 1.34
CA GLY A 164 9.57 -5.45 1.46
C GLY A 164 8.66 -4.32 1.02
N ASP A 165 9.26 -3.17 0.76
CA ASP A 165 8.56 -1.96 0.38
C ASP A 165 8.19 -1.98 -1.11
N VAL A 166 6.98 -1.52 -1.42
CA VAL A 166 6.60 -1.16 -2.78
C VAL A 166 6.80 0.35 -2.97
N VAL A 167 7.51 0.74 -4.02
CA VAL A 167 7.80 2.14 -4.33
C VAL A 167 7.10 2.55 -5.61
N LEU A 168 6.24 3.56 -5.53
CA LEU A 168 5.56 4.20 -6.65
C LEU A 168 6.23 5.56 -6.89
N LYS A 169 6.90 5.74 -8.02
CA LYS A 169 7.67 6.95 -8.34
C LYS A 169 7.09 7.67 -9.54
N THR A 170 6.90 8.97 -9.43
CA THR A 170 6.44 9.79 -10.55
C THR A 170 7.48 9.84 -11.67
N ASN A 171 7.03 9.64 -12.91
CA ASN A 171 7.84 9.71 -14.13
C ASN A 171 7.21 10.68 -15.14
N GLY A 172 8.04 11.59 -15.65
CA GLY A 172 7.61 12.67 -16.54
C GLY A 172 6.95 13.86 -15.87
N GLY A 173 6.72 13.82 -14.56
CA GLY A 173 6.15 14.94 -13.78
C GLY A 173 5.15 14.48 -12.72
N GLY A 174 4.34 15.41 -12.21
CA GLY A 174 3.43 15.14 -11.09
C GLY A 174 2.26 14.21 -11.45
N MET A 175 1.85 13.42 -10.46
CA MET A 175 0.74 12.47 -10.52
C MET A 175 -0.25 12.73 -9.39
N ASN A 176 -1.52 12.49 -9.67
CA ASN A 176 -2.63 12.50 -8.72
C ASN A 176 -2.99 11.07 -8.37
N ILE A 177 -3.06 10.74 -7.09
CA ILE A 177 -3.45 9.43 -6.57
C ILE A 177 -4.81 9.58 -5.90
N TYR A 178 -5.79 8.79 -6.32
CA TYR A 178 -7.15 8.82 -5.77
C TYR A 178 -7.37 7.75 -4.71
N SER A 179 -6.81 6.56 -4.92
CA SER A 179 -6.86 5.48 -3.95
C SER A 179 -5.69 4.50 -4.12
N ILE A 180 -5.37 3.85 -3.03
CA ILE A 180 -4.46 2.71 -2.97
C ILE A 180 -5.15 1.61 -2.18
N LYS A 181 -5.12 0.38 -2.68
CA LYS A 181 -5.63 -0.81 -1.97
C LYS A 181 -4.56 -1.89 -1.99
N VAL A 182 -4.30 -2.46 -0.83
CA VAL A 182 -3.47 -3.66 -0.66
C VAL A 182 -4.37 -4.79 -0.23
N GLU A 183 -4.35 -5.89 -0.97
CA GLU A 183 -5.11 -7.10 -0.66
C GLU A 183 -4.14 -8.23 -0.31
N THR A 184 -4.49 -8.96 0.75
CA THR A 184 -3.82 -10.23 1.01
C THR A 184 -4.22 -11.20 -0.09
N VAL A 185 -3.26 -11.90 -0.66
CA VAL A 185 -3.60 -13.13 -1.39
C VAL A 185 -4.17 -14.05 -0.32
N GLY A 186 -5.45 -14.37 -0.42
CA GLY A 186 -6.02 -15.40 0.42
C GLY A 186 -5.11 -16.61 0.32
N GLY A 187 -4.55 -17.05 1.45
CA GLY A 187 -3.84 -18.31 1.50
C GLY A 187 -4.83 -19.38 1.06
N GLY A 188 -4.89 -19.63 -0.23
CA GLY A 188 -5.47 -20.84 -0.75
C GLY A 188 -4.63 -21.92 -0.12
N SER A 189 -5.18 -22.56 0.91
CA SER A 189 -4.70 -23.86 1.33
C SER A 189 -4.70 -24.68 0.05
N THR A 190 -3.53 -24.88 -0.56
CA THR A 190 -3.34 -25.92 -1.53
C THR A 190 -3.50 -27.21 -0.75
N VAL A 191 -4.75 -27.59 -0.54
CA VAL A 191 -5.06 -28.98 -0.24
C VAL A 191 -4.61 -29.72 -1.49
N THR A 192 -3.44 -30.29 -1.45
CA THR A 192 -2.93 -31.17 -2.48
C THR A 192 -4.04 -32.23 -2.68
N PRO A 193 -4.66 -32.36 -3.89
CA PRO A 193 -5.62 -33.41 -4.12
C PRO A 193 -4.86 -34.73 -4.15
N GLY A 194 -4.80 -35.42 -3.03
CA GLY A 194 -4.03 -36.65 -2.89
C GLY A 194 -4.23 -37.35 -1.54
N SER A 195 -4.83 -36.70 -0.57
CA SER A 195 -4.99 -37.25 0.78
C SER A 195 -6.39 -37.76 1.10
N THR A 196 -7.40 -37.52 0.27
CA THR A 196 -8.78 -37.97 0.54
C THR A 196 -9.08 -39.37 0.03
N ASP A 197 -8.32 -39.92 -0.91
CA ASP A 197 -8.60 -41.27 -1.44
C ASP A 197 -8.22 -42.41 -0.51
N LYS A 198 -7.40 -42.16 0.52
CA LYS A 198 -7.04 -43.21 1.50
C LYS A 198 -8.06 -43.39 2.62
N ILE A 199 -8.89 -42.36 2.90
CA ILE A 199 -9.87 -42.46 4.00
C ILE A 199 -11.16 -43.14 3.54
N THR A 200 -11.58 -42.93 2.30
CA THR A 200 -12.79 -43.57 1.75
C THR A 200 -12.64 -45.07 1.55
N ASN A 201 -11.43 -45.57 1.28
CA ASN A 201 -11.20 -47.02 1.13
C ASN A 201 -11.13 -47.76 2.46
N ALA A 202 -10.88 -47.12 3.59
CA ALA A 202 -10.87 -47.76 4.91
C ALA A 202 -12.30 -47.97 5.45
N VAL A 203 -13.22 -47.05 5.16
CA VAL A 203 -14.63 -47.15 5.60
C VAL A 203 -15.39 -48.17 4.78
N ALA A 204 -15.09 -48.32 3.47
CA ALA A 204 -15.76 -49.30 2.62
C ALA A 204 -15.38 -50.77 2.92
N ARG A 205 -14.22 -51.02 3.55
CA ARG A 205 -13.81 -52.38 3.94
C ARG A 205 -14.41 -52.89 5.25
N ASN A 206 -14.83 -51.98 6.13
CA ASN A 206 -15.39 -52.36 7.43
C ASN A 206 -16.90 -52.67 7.38
N SER A 207 -17.60 -52.33 6.30
CA SER A 207 -19.03 -52.61 6.15
C SER A 207 -19.31 -54.02 5.53
N ARG A 208 -18.27 -54.77 5.13
CA ARG A 208 -18.43 -56.14 4.57
C ARG A 208 -18.16 -57.26 5.54
N VAL A 209 -17.80 -56.99 6.79
CA VAL A 209 -17.45 -58.04 7.78
C VAL A 209 -18.61 -58.38 8.74
N ASN A 210 -19.71 -57.64 8.72
CA ASN A 210 -20.84 -57.85 9.64
C ASN A 210 -22.13 -58.41 8.97
N GLN A 211 -21.96 -59.17 7.87
CA GLN A 211 -23.07 -59.98 7.35
C GLN A 211 -22.55 -61.40 7.06
N MET A 212 -22.44 -62.19 8.13
CA MET A 212 -22.50 -63.65 8.18
C MET A 212 -23.02 -64.04 9.56
#